data_ebd65dcd264ac58f4ecb4aee45bc8ed3
#
_entry.id   ebd65dcd264ac58f4ecb4aee45bc8ed3
#
_cell.length_a   1.000
_cell.length_b   1.000
_cell.length_c   1.000
_cell.angle_alpha   90.00
_cell.angle_beta   90.00
_cell.angle_gamma   90.00
#
_symmetry.space_group_name_H-M   'P 1'
#
loop_
_entity.id
_entity.type
_entity.pdbx_description
1 polymer ?
#
loop_
_entity_poly.entity_id
_entity_poly.type
_entity_poly.pdbx_seq_one_letter_code
_entity_poly.pdbx_strand_id
1 'polypeptide(L)'
;MPDPDLLRVGDVYYMVSTTMFYMPGAPILRSKDLYHWEIVSYIFERIEDNEIYRLENGKNAYGKGQWATSLAAYRDRFYACFVCHDMGKTFIYSTDDIEKSGWEKTEINRVFHDMSFLFWKGKPYLVYGNGTIGITELKEDLSGLEENGLDQTLLITPSDMRLRCEGCRALVKDGWLYLLFIEWPKDGCRREVCYRANSLEGPFERKVLMEDDGGLPGRGVAQGTLVESAAGEWYAVLFQDRGASGRIPYLMQARWEDGWPVLGENGRLPEHLALPFEPYPAQPVVSSDSFCHDENRLMKVWQWNHNPDDACWSFTSHPGWLSLEAKDASGLLTARNTLTQRTMEPGCRCEVILSVSEMREGDYAGLCALQGRYGQIGVKICDGKRYVLAVQKTRDGGLVKTAEPLEEDTIQLRIDFDYRNQIDLATFYFRTKETEWKQVGEALEMVFTLDLFVGYRIGIFHYHEKMGEEKVVPECTDRKREPGQKGRAAFRNFTIRPL
;
A
#
# COMPACT_ATOMS: atom_id res chain seq x y z
N MET A 1 1.76 6.13 0.67
CA MET A 1 0.41 6.01 1.34
C MET A 1 -0.68 6.45 0.36
N PRO A 2 -1.16 5.55 -0.50
CA PRO A 2 -2.17 5.87 -1.51
C PRO A 2 -3.53 6.23 -0.91
N ASP A 3 -4.28 7.07 -1.61
CA ASP A 3 -5.69 7.37 -1.38
C ASP A 3 -6.01 7.75 0.07
N PRO A 4 -5.29 8.74 0.65
CA PRO A 4 -5.44 9.07 2.07
C PRO A 4 -6.84 9.60 2.37
N ASP A 5 -7.43 9.13 3.47
CA ASP A 5 -8.56 9.77 4.12
C ASP A 5 -8.26 10.01 5.59
N LEU A 6 -8.63 11.17 6.11
CA LEU A 6 -8.28 11.63 7.43
C LEU A 6 -9.50 11.89 8.31
N LEU A 7 -9.31 11.62 9.59
CA LEU A 7 -10.27 11.89 10.64
C LEU A 7 -9.54 12.54 11.83
N ARG A 8 -10.10 13.59 12.41
CA ARG A 8 -9.60 14.19 13.67
C ARG A 8 -10.50 13.83 14.84
N VAL A 9 -9.89 13.40 15.92
CA VAL A 9 -10.55 13.14 17.21
C VAL A 9 -9.79 13.89 18.32
N GLY A 10 -10.37 14.96 18.84
CA GLY A 10 -9.67 15.83 19.78
C GLY A 10 -8.44 16.49 19.16
N ASP A 11 -7.26 16.21 19.70
CA ASP A 11 -5.95 16.67 19.21
C ASP A 11 -5.20 15.61 18.37
N VAL A 12 -5.84 14.50 18.05
CA VAL A 12 -5.25 13.37 17.32
C VAL A 12 -5.84 13.29 15.92
N TYR A 13 -4.97 13.07 14.94
CA TYR A 13 -5.34 12.79 13.55
C TYR A 13 -5.13 11.33 13.24
N TYR A 14 -6.10 10.73 12.58
CA TYR A 14 -6.02 9.37 12.06
C TYR A 14 -6.12 9.40 10.53
N MET A 15 -5.31 8.59 9.88
CA MET A 15 -5.30 8.43 8.42
C MET A 15 -5.43 6.96 8.07
N VAL A 16 -6.24 6.64 7.09
CA VAL A 16 -6.29 5.34 6.43
C VAL A 16 -5.66 5.41 5.06
N SER A 17 -5.12 4.30 4.57
CA SER A 17 -4.50 4.23 3.24
C SER A 17 -4.77 2.90 2.55
N THR A 18 -4.76 2.92 1.21
CA THR A 18 -4.89 1.72 0.38
C THR A 18 -3.67 0.82 0.48
N THR A 19 -3.92 -0.49 0.66
CA THR A 19 -2.87 -1.52 0.64
C THR A 19 -3.16 -2.67 -0.31
N MET A 20 -4.32 -2.67 -0.96
CA MET A 20 -4.76 -3.70 -1.91
C MET A 20 -4.76 -5.10 -1.28
N PHE A 21 -3.87 -5.97 -1.77
CA PHE A 21 -3.71 -7.37 -1.39
C PHE A 21 -2.67 -7.60 -0.29
N TYR A 22 -2.01 -6.55 0.22
CA TYR A 22 -1.06 -6.69 1.33
C TYR A 22 -1.80 -6.85 2.66
N MET A 23 -1.38 -7.85 3.45
CA MET A 23 -2.02 -8.24 4.71
C MET A 23 -1.07 -8.10 5.92
N PRO A 24 -1.55 -7.60 7.07
CA PRO A 24 -2.88 -7.05 7.30
C PRO A 24 -3.13 -5.79 6.46
N GLY A 25 -4.40 -5.44 6.19
CA GLY A 25 -4.74 -4.39 5.25
C GLY A 25 -5.42 -3.17 5.84
N ALA A 26 -5.44 -2.08 5.06
CA ALA A 26 -5.99 -0.78 5.43
C ALA A 26 -5.42 -0.28 6.77
N PRO A 27 -4.13 0.12 6.82
CA PRO A 27 -3.51 0.62 8.04
C PRO A 27 -4.20 1.88 8.53
N ILE A 28 -4.41 1.96 9.84
CA ILE A 28 -4.74 3.18 10.55
C ILE A 28 -3.44 3.80 11.08
N LEU A 29 -3.17 4.99 10.62
CA LEU A 29 -2.03 5.78 11.06
C LEU A 29 -2.51 6.85 12.04
N ARG A 30 -1.68 7.20 13.00
CA ARG A 30 -1.92 8.24 14.01
C ARG A 30 -0.86 9.32 13.89
N SER A 31 -1.27 10.58 14.06
CA SER A 31 -0.40 11.74 14.19
C SER A 31 -1.00 12.75 15.14
N LYS A 32 -0.13 13.65 15.70
CA LYS A 32 -0.56 14.85 16.43
C LYS A 32 -0.11 16.14 15.73
N ASP A 33 0.69 16.01 14.67
CA ASP A 33 1.28 17.15 13.95
C ASP A 33 1.06 17.10 12.43
N LEU A 34 0.28 16.12 11.92
CA LEU A 34 0.01 15.88 10.49
C LEU A 34 1.25 15.53 9.64
N TYR A 35 2.44 15.54 10.22
CA TYR A 35 3.69 15.28 9.51
C TYR A 35 4.33 13.94 9.93
N HIS A 36 4.42 13.67 11.24
CA HIS A 36 4.94 12.43 11.78
C HIS A 36 3.80 11.44 12.03
N TRP A 37 3.87 10.29 11.37
CA TRP A 37 2.82 9.27 11.40
C TRP A 37 3.35 7.93 11.87
N GLU A 38 2.57 7.21 12.68
CA GLU A 38 2.83 5.84 13.09
C GLU A 38 1.64 4.93 12.79
N ILE A 39 1.89 3.66 12.47
CA ILE A 39 0.82 2.67 12.26
C ILE A 39 0.36 2.18 13.63
N VAL A 40 -0.88 2.46 14.02
CA VAL A 40 -1.45 2.05 15.32
C VAL A 40 -2.29 0.78 15.23
N SER A 41 -2.96 0.56 14.11
CA SER A 41 -3.77 -0.65 13.89
C SER A 41 -3.95 -0.93 12.39
N TYR A 42 -4.65 -2.01 12.09
CA TYR A 42 -5.14 -2.38 10.76
C TYR A 42 -6.63 -2.69 10.85
N ILE A 43 -7.39 -2.33 9.82
CA ILE A 43 -8.84 -2.57 9.79
C ILE A 43 -9.13 -4.06 9.73
N PHE A 44 -8.32 -4.83 9.00
CA PHE A 44 -8.48 -6.27 8.89
C PHE A 44 -7.14 -7.00 8.79
N GLU A 45 -7.09 -8.20 9.37
CA GLU A 45 -5.94 -9.11 9.24
C GLU A 45 -5.92 -9.80 7.87
N ARG A 46 -7.10 -10.19 7.39
CA ARG A 46 -7.33 -10.81 6.07
C ARG A 46 -8.66 -10.31 5.53
N ILE A 47 -8.69 -9.96 4.24
CA ILE A 47 -9.92 -9.51 3.59
C ILE A 47 -10.86 -10.70 3.30
N GLU A 48 -10.29 -11.76 2.77
CA GLU A 48 -10.90 -13.07 2.50
C GLU A 48 -9.86 -14.16 2.58
N ASP A 49 -10.30 -15.42 2.86
CA ASP A 49 -9.41 -16.58 2.89
C ASP A 49 -9.77 -17.59 1.79
N ASN A 50 -9.37 -17.27 0.56
CA ASN A 50 -9.61 -18.08 -0.63
C ASN A 50 -8.32 -18.28 -1.44
N GLU A 51 -8.38 -19.08 -2.50
CA GLU A 51 -7.24 -19.41 -3.37
C GLU A 51 -6.54 -18.18 -3.97
N ILE A 52 -7.28 -17.08 -4.28
CA ILE A 52 -6.77 -15.86 -4.85
C ILE A 52 -5.84 -15.18 -3.84
N TYR A 53 -6.32 -15.02 -2.61
CA TYR A 53 -5.55 -14.38 -1.54
C TYR A 53 -4.53 -15.30 -0.89
N ARG A 54 -4.58 -16.61 -1.13
CA ARG A 54 -3.55 -17.58 -0.70
C ARG A 54 -2.49 -17.86 -1.76
N LEU A 55 -2.54 -17.22 -2.94
CA LEU A 55 -1.63 -17.48 -4.08
C LEU A 55 -1.62 -18.97 -4.49
N GLU A 56 -2.76 -19.64 -4.47
CA GLU A 56 -2.91 -21.05 -4.79
C GLU A 56 -3.40 -21.24 -6.23
N ASN A 57 -3.02 -22.36 -6.85
CA ASN A 57 -3.45 -22.76 -8.20
C ASN A 57 -3.22 -21.71 -9.27
N GLY A 58 -2.13 -20.93 -9.16
CA GLY A 58 -1.81 -19.85 -10.11
C GLY A 58 -2.69 -18.60 -10.00
N LYS A 59 -3.62 -18.56 -9.04
CA LYS A 59 -4.48 -17.40 -8.78
C LYS A 59 -3.77 -16.38 -7.90
N ASN A 60 -4.12 -15.10 -8.07
CA ASN A 60 -3.57 -14.00 -7.26
C ASN A 60 -4.54 -12.80 -7.23
N ALA A 61 -4.28 -11.89 -6.30
CA ALA A 61 -5.04 -10.64 -6.11
C ALA A 61 -4.23 -9.39 -6.49
N TYR A 62 -3.18 -9.51 -7.30
CA TYR A 62 -2.43 -8.34 -7.75
C TYR A 62 -3.35 -7.33 -8.46
N GLY A 63 -3.27 -6.07 -8.04
CA GLY A 63 -4.17 -5.02 -8.53
C GLY A 63 -5.59 -5.08 -7.99
N LYS A 64 -5.87 -5.93 -7.01
CA LYS A 64 -7.19 -6.21 -6.44
C LYS A 64 -7.19 -6.02 -4.91
N GLY A 65 -8.29 -6.36 -4.27
CA GLY A 65 -8.43 -6.26 -2.82
C GLY A 65 -8.98 -4.92 -2.35
N GLN A 66 -8.43 -4.39 -1.26
CA GLN A 66 -8.87 -3.13 -0.66
C GLN A 66 -8.38 -1.93 -1.50
N TRP A 67 -9.34 -1.14 -1.99
CA TRP A 67 -9.08 0.11 -2.71
C TRP A 67 -9.32 1.32 -1.79
N ALA A 68 -9.51 2.53 -2.37
CA ALA A 68 -9.70 3.76 -1.61
C ALA A 68 -10.72 3.57 -0.49
N THR A 69 -10.35 3.97 0.73
CA THR A 69 -11.15 3.80 1.94
C THR A 69 -11.63 5.14 2.43
N SER A 70 -12.90 5.26 2.79
CA SER A 70 -13.44 6.39 3.54
C SER A 70 -13.47 6.06 5.03
N LEU A 71 -13.03 6.99 5.86
CA LEU A 71 -12.94 6.89 7.32
C LEU A 71 -13.91 7.90 7.98
N ALA A 72 -14.67 7.48 8.98
CA ALA A 72 -15.60 8.35 9.67
C ALA A 72 -15.69 8.03 11.17
N ALA A 73 -15.97 9.07 11.97
CA ALA A 73 -16.53 8.93 13.30
C ALA A 73 -18.01 9.30 13.25
N TYR A 74 -18.85 8.42 13.70
CA TYR A 74 -20.30 8.66 13.74
C TYR A 74 -20.89 8.12 15.04
N ARG A 75 -21.57 8.99 15.78
CA ARG A 75 -21.97 8.72 17.15
C ARG A 75 -20.72 8.33 17.97
N ASP A 76 -20.73 7.23 18.69
CA ASP A 76 -19.67 6.80 19.58
C ASP A 76 -18.77 5.71 18.96
N ARG A 77 -18.79 5.55 17.61
CA ARG A 77 -18.05 4.51 16.89
C ARG A 77 -17.27 5.06 15.70
N PHE A 78 -16.25 4.31 15.29
CA PHE A 78 -15.47 4.56 14.08
C PHE A 78 -15.90 3.60 12.97
N TYR A 79 -15.90 4.10 11.76
CA TYR A 79 -16.30 3.36 10.56
C TYR A 79 -15.28 3.56 9.44
N ALA A 80 -15.06 2.48 8.69
CA ALA A 80 -14.27 2.51 7.47
C ALA A 80 -15.04 1.79 6.36
N CYS A 81 -15.06 2.37 5.16
CA CYS A 81 -15.75 1.80 4.01
C CYS A 81 -14.83 1.74 2.80
N PHE A 82 -14.74 0.59 2.13
CA PHE A 82 -13.99 0.45 0.90
C PHE A 82 -14.61 -0.57 -0.05
N VAL A 83 -14.28 -0.45 -1.33
CA VAL A 83 -14.72 -1.38 -2.37
C VAL A 83 -13.66 -2.46 -2.61
N CYS A 84 -14.13 -3.66 -2.90
CA CYS A 84 -13.35 -4.77 -3.41
C CYS A 84 -13.94 -5.22 -4.75
N HIS A 85 -13.37 -4.72 -5.84
CA HIS A 85 -13.90 -4.93 -7.20
C HIS A 85 -13.90 -6.39 -7.63
N ASP A 86 -12.87 -7.14 -7.26
CA ASP A 86 -12.74 -8.57 -7.59
C ASP A 86 -13.78 -9.46 -6.91
N MET A 87 -14.34 -8.99 -5.80
CA MET A 87 -15.43 -9.67 -5.10
C MET A 87 -16.83 -9.12 -5.46
N GLY A 88 -16.91 -8.01 -6.19
CA GLY A 88 -18.18 -7.33 -6.47
C GLY A 88 -18.85 -6.75 -5.23
N LYS A 89 -18.09 -6.43 -4.19
CA LYS A 89 -18.60 -6.03 -2.87
C LYS A 89 -18.02 -4.71 -2.39
N THR A 90 -18.77 -4.06 -1.53
CA THR A 90 -18.30 -2.99 -0.65
C THR A 90 -18.37 -3.47 0.79
N PHE A 91 -17.35 -3.15 1.57
CA PHE A 91 -17.26 -3.51 2.98
C PHE A 91 -17.37 -2.28 3.85
N ILE A 92 -18.14 -2.36 4.92
CA ILE A 92 -18.14 -1.42 6.03
C ILE A 92 -17.57 -2.13 7.25
N TYR A 93 -16.55 -1.55 7.85
CA TYR A 93 -15.98 -2.00 9.10
C TYR A 93 -16.27 -0.99 10.20
N SER A 94 -16.51 -1.46 11.42
CA SER A 94 -16.76 -0.60 12.56
C SER A 94 -16.03 -1.07 13.82
N THR A 95 -15.69 -0.12 14.70
CA THR A 95 -15.03 -0.39 15.98
C THR A 95 -15.35 0.71 16.99
N ASP A 96 -15.24 0.39 18.28
CA ASP A 96 -15.31 1.36 19.38
C ASP A 96 -13.93 1.98 19.66
N ASP A 97 -12.84 1.36 19.18
CA ASP A 97 -11.48 1.84 19.40
C ASP A 97 -10.66 1.71 18.11
N ILE A 98 -10.41 2.85 17.45
CA ILE A 98 -9.70 2.93 16.19
C ILE A 98 -8.25 2.43 16.24
N GLU A 99 -7.64 2.42 17.43
CA GLU A 99 -6.25 1.97 17.63
C GLU A 99 -6.13 0.46 17.87
N LYS A 100 -7.25 -0.26 17.94
CA LYS A 100 -7.28 -1.72 18.08
C LYS A 100 -7.62 -2.41 16.77
N SER A 101 -7.08 -3.61 16.59
CA SER A 101 -7.51 -4.55 15.55
C SER A 101 -8.82 -5.25 15.95
N GLY A 102 -9.43 -5.95 14.98
CA GLY A 102 -10.65 -6.73 15.25
C GLY A 102 -11.92 -5.92 15.01
N TRP A 103 -11.93 -5.10 13.97
CA TRP A 103 -13.12 -4.38 13.53
C TRP A 103 -14.22 -5.34 13.08
N GLU A 104 -15.46 -5.00 13.41
CA GLU A 104 -16.65 -5.71 12.96
C GLU A 104 -16.90 -5.45 11.48
N LYS A 105 -17.16 -6.50 10.69
CA LYS A 105 -17.31 -6.45 9.23
C LYS A 105 -18.77 -6.57 8.81
N THR A 106 -19.21 -5.66 7.96
CA THR A 106 -20.50 -5.72 7.22
C THR A 106 -20.21 -5.79 5.73
N GLU A 107 -20.93 -6.64 5.00
CA GLU A 107 -20.78 -6.81 3.55
C GLU A 107 -22.00 -6.28 2.80
N ILE A 108 -21.76 -5.50 1.75
CA ILE A 108 -22.78 -5.03 0.84
C ILE A 108 -22.49 -5.62 -0.55
N ASN A 109 -23.41 -6.41 -1.09
CA ASN A 109 -23.29 -7.06 -2.41
C ASN A 109 -23.55 -6.05 -3.55
N ARG A 110 -22.82 -4.93 -3.51
CA ARG A 110 -22.82 -3.88 -4.53
C ARG A 110 -21.48 -3.18 -4.52
N VAL A 111 -21.03 -2.77 -5.70
CA VAL A 111 -19.78 -2.02 -5.89
C VAL A 111 -20.09 -0.52 -5.80
N PHE A 112 -19.48 0.15 -4.83
CA PHE A 112 -19.48 1.61 -4.72
C PHE A 112 -18.05 2.09 -4.97
N HIS A 113 -17.75 2.48 -6.21
CA HIS A 113 -16.41 2.91 -6.60
C HIS A 113 -16.02 4.20 -5.90
N ASP A 114 -14.85 4.22 -5.23
CA ASP A 114 -14.25 5.39 -4.57
C ASP A 114 -15.25 6.18 -3.70
N MET A 115 -15.98 5.44 -2.86
CA MET A 115 -17.04 6.01 -2.05
C MET A 115 -16.48 6.87 -0.90
N SER A 116 -17.32 7.79 -0.44
CA SER A 116 -17.15 8.58 0.78
C SER A 116 -18.40 8.51 1.65
N PHE A 117 -18.23 8.40 2.97
CA PHE A 117 -19.30 8.67 3.89
C PHE A 117 -19.74 10.14 3.79
N LEU A 118 -21.04 10.36 3.87
CA LEU A 118 -21.65 11.68 3.98
C LEU A 118 -22.72 11.65 5.06
N PHE A 119 -22.62 12.57 6.02
CA PHE A 119 -23.67 12.77 7.04
C PHE A 119 -24.40 14.07 6.74
N TRP A 120 -25.58 13.96 6.13
CA TRP A 120 -26.37 15.11 5.69
C TRP A 120 -27.71 15.20 6.40
N LYS A 121 -27.94 16.30 7.11
CA LYS A 121 -29.18 16.55 7.85
C LYS A 121 -29.59 15.39 8.78
N GLY A 122 -28.61 14.79 9.45
CA GLY A 122 -28.80 13.70 10.41
C GLY A 122 -28.90 12.31 9.83
N LYS A 123 -28.85 12.15 8.51
CA LYS A 123 -28.86 10.85 7.83
C LYS A 123 -27.50 10.49 7.25
N PRO A 124 -27.10 9.20 7.27
CA PRO A 124 -25.87 8.72 6.67
C PRO A 124 -26.08 8.30 5.22
N TYR A 125 -25.12 8.61 4.36
CA TYR A 125 -25.09 8.24 2.95
C TYR A 125 -23.71 7.77 2.53
N LEU A 126 -23.63 7.06 1.39
CA LEU A 126 -22.43 6.91 0.57
C LEU A 126 -22.56 7.73 -0.70
N VAL A 127 -21.55 8.54 -1.01
CA VAL A 127 -21.38 9.22 -2.30
C VAL A 127 -20.26 8.50 -3.05
N TYR A 128 -20.49 8.11 -4.31
CA TYR A 128 -19.60 7.21 -5.05
C TYR A 128 -19.68 7.39 -6.56
N GLY A 129 -18.69 6.88 -7.28
CA GLY A 129 -18.77 6.76 -8.73
C GLY A 129 -17.56 7.29 -9.49
N ASN A 130 -17.61 7.10 -10.81
CA ASN A 130 -16.67 7.66 -11.77
C ASN A 130 -17.46 8.37 -12.86
N GLY A 131 -17.34 9.68 -12.92
CA GLY A 131 -18.02 10.53 -13.90
C GLY A 131 -19.52 10.68 -13.70
N THR A 132 -20.24 9.63 -13.40
CA THR A 132 -21.61 9.65 -12.87
C THR A 132 -21.53 9.40 -11.38
N ILE A 133 -21.84 10.40 -10.60
CA ILE A 133 -21.73 10.35 -9.14
C ILE A 133 -23.09 10.02 -8.57
N GLY A 134 -23.15 8.89 -7.86
CA GLY A 134 -24.33 8.41 -7.16
C GLY A 134 -24.30 8.73 -5.68
N ILE A 135 -25.47 8.69 -5.08
CA ILE A 135 -25.67 8.75 -3.63
C ILE A 135 -26.64 7.65 -3.22
N THR A 136 -26.35 6.96 -2.13
CA THR A 136 -27.24 5.96 -1.54
C THR A 136 -27.34 6.14 -0.04
N GLU A 137 -28.54 5.99 0.52
CA GLU A 137 -28.81 6.11 1.95
C GLU A 137 -28.40 4.83 2.67
N LEU A 138 -27.71 4.99 3.78
CA LEU A 138 -27.37 3.91 4.69
C LEU A 138 -28.38 3.83 5.84
N LYS A 139 -28.49 2.66 6.46
CA LYS A 139 -29.17 2.53 7.75
C LYS A 139 -28.49 3.41 8.79
N GLU A 140 -29.25 3.84 9.78
CA GLU A 140 -28.80 4.79 10.80
C GLU A 140 -27.60 4.26 11.64
N ASP A 141 -27.46 2.94 11.75
CA ASP A 141 -26.36 2.26 12.42
C ASP A 141 -25.19 1.89 11.47
N LEU A 142 -25.28 2.28 10.20
CA LEU A 142 -24.33 1.96 9.12
C LEU A 142 -24.17 0.44 8.85
N SER A 143 -25.11 -0.39 9.30
CA SER A 143 -25.07 -1.86 9.10
C SER A 143 -25.45 -2.31 7.67
N GLY A 144 -25.71 -1.38 6.75
CA GLY A 144 -26.08 -1.69 5.38
C GLY A 144 -26.86 -0.56 4.71
N LEU A 145 -27.45 -0.85 3.56
CA LEU A 145 -28.28 0.09 2.82
C LEU A 145 -29.66 0.23 3.48
N GLU A 146 -30.21 1.45 3.49
CA GLU A 146 -31.58 1.70 3.96
C GLU A 146 -32.60 1.15 2.97
N GLU A 147 -33.55 0.34 3.46
CA GLU A 147 -34.64 -0.18 2.64
C GLU A 147 -35.55 0.98 2.19
N ASN A 148 -35.77 1.13 0.89
CA ASN A 148 -36.50 2.26 0.28
C ASN A 148 -35.89 3.64 0.59
N GLY A 149 -34.62 3.68 1.02
CA GLY A 149 -33.84 4.90 1.18
C GLY A 149 -33.52 5.57 -0.16
N LEU A 150 -32.92 6.76 -0.07
CA LEU A 150 -32.45 7.46 -1.26
C LEU A 150 -31.38 6.63 -2.00
N ASP A 151 -31.59 6.40 -3.31
CA ASP A 151 -30.59 5.79 -4.20
C ASP A 151 -30.75 6.38 -5.60
N GLN A 152 -29.90 7.36 -5.94
CA GLN A 152 -30.03 8.12 -7.17
C GLN A 152 -28.70 8.66 -7.69
N THR A 153 -28.69 9.16 -8.92
CA THR A 153 -27.61 10.00 -9.43
C THR A 153 -27.66 11.36 -8.75
N LEU A 154 -26.54 11.77 -8.14
CA LEU A 154 -26.38 13.06 -7.50
C LEU A 154 -25.97 14.13 -8.49
N LEU A 155 -24.93 13.84 -9.32
CA LEU A 155 -24.47 14.73 -10.38
C LEU A 155 -23.73 13.97 -11.49
N ILE A 156 -23.64 14.60 -12.67
CA ILE A 156 -22.86 14.08 -13.79
C ILE A 156 -21.74 15.08 -14.10
N THR A 157 -20.48 14.59 -14.09
CA THR A 157 -19.30 15.40 -14.31
C THR A 157 -18.95 15.48 -15.80
N PRO A 158 -18.12 16.45 -16.25
CA PRO A 158 -17.72 16.55 -17.64
C PRO A 158 -17.17 15.24 -18.20
N SER A 159 -17.57 14.90 -19.44
CA SER A 159 -17.20 13.64 -20.09
C SER A 159 -15.92 13.71 -20.93
N ASP A 160 -15.52 14.92 -21.34
CA ASP A 160 -14.33 15.13 -22.19
C ASP A 160 -13.04 15.23 -21.39
N MET A 161 -12.69 14.12 -20.73
CA MET A 161 -11.56 13.97 -19.80
C MET A 161 -10.78 12.69 -20.11
N ARG A 162 -9.50 12.64 -19.74
CA ARG A 162 -8.72 11.38 -19.66
C ARG A 162 -9.21 10.51 -18.51
N LEU A 163 -9.47 11.16 -17.35
CA LEU A 163 -10.09 10.56 -16.18
C LEU A 163 -11.23 11.50 -15.75
N ARG A 164 -12.44 10.98 -15.69
CA ARG A 164 -13.61 11.69 -15.13
C ARG A 164 -13.49 11.70 -13.61
N CYS A 165 -14.24 12.56 -12.94
CA CYS A 165 -14.24 12.67 -11.49
C CYS A 165 -14.44 11.32 -10.80
N GLU A 166 -13.49 10.97 -9.94
CA GLU A 166 -13.55 9.84 -9.01
C GLU A 166 -12.83 10.21 -7.70
N GLY A 167 -12.59 9.28 -6.79
CA GLY A 167 -11.89 9.55 -5.54
C GLY A 167 -12.65 10.46 -4.60
N CYS A 168 -13.97 10.27 -4.48
CA CYS A 168 -14.84 11.14 -3.69
C CYS A 168 -14.37 11.30 -2.25
N ARG A 169 -14.39 12.57 -1.77
CA ARG A 169 -14.41 12.91 -0.34
C ARG A 169 -15.47 13.96 -0.10
N ALA A 170 -16.43 13.61 0.76
CA ALA A 170 -17.57 14.46 1.09
C ALA A 170 -17.38 15.10 2.46
N LEU A 171 -17.67 16.37 2.56
CA LEU A 171 -17.71 17.08 3.85
C LEU A 171 -18.90 18.05 3.89
N VAL A 172 -19.35 18.37 5.09
CA VAL A 172 -20.38 19.38 5.33
C VAL A 172 -19.81 20.49 6.17
N LYS A 173 -19.95 21.73 5.69
CA LYS A 173 -19.50 22.93 6.41
C LYS A 173 -20.51 24.07 6.22
N ASP A 174 -20.90 24.69 7.32
CA ASP A 174 -21.81 25.86 7.32
C ASP A 174 -23.13 25.64 6.51
N GLY A 175 -23.66 24.39 6.57
CA GLY A 175 -24.88 24.02 5.86
C GLY A 175 -24.70 23.74 4.36
N TRP A 176 -23.48 23.75 3.87
CA TRP A 176 -23.13 23.38 2.50
C TRP A 176 -22.50 21.99 2.44
N LEU A 177 -22.86 21.25 1.41
CA LEU A 177 -22.23 20.00 0.98
C LEU A 177 -21.07 20.34 0.05
N TYR A 178 -19.89 19.76 0.31
CA TYR A 178 -18.71 19.82 -0.54
C TYR A 178 -18.32 18.41 -0.94
N LEU A 179 -18.10 18.19 -2.23
CA LEU A 179 -17.65 16.93 -2.81
C LEU A 179 -16.34 17.18 -3.54
N LEU A 180 -15.27 16.60 -3.03
CA LEU A 180 -13.93 16.68 -3.61
C LEU A 180 -13.70 15.47 -4.51
N PHE A 181 -13.01 15.69 -5.64
CA PHE A 181 -12.69 14.63 -6.60
C PHE A 181 -11.38 14.91 -7.31
N ILE A 182 -10.71 13.82 -7.71
CA ILE A 182 -9.67 13.87 -8.74
C ILE A 182 -10.33 13.82 -10.11
N GLU A 183 -9.81 14.61 -11.06
CA GLU A 183 -10.07 14.47 -12.50
C GLU A 183 -8.78 14.69 -13.31
N TRP A 184 -8.77 14.23 -14.55
CA TRP A 184 -7.64 14.46 -15.47
C TRP A 184 -8.15 14.99 -16.81
N PRO A 185 -7.97 16.29 -17.10
CA PRO A 185 -8.32 16.84 -18.39
C PRO A 185 -7.43 16.26 -19.51
N LYS A 186 -7.88 16.37 -20.75
CA LYS A 186 -7.08 15.93 -21.92
C LYS A 186 -5.75 16.66 -22.02
N ASP A 187 -5.78 17.95 -21.75
CA ASP A 187 -4.61 18.82 -21.70
C ASP A 187 -4.36 19.24 -20.24
N GLY A 188 -3.12 19.12 -19.78
CA GLY A 188 -2.73 19.43 -18.41
C GLY A 188 -2.45 18.20 -17.53
N CYS A 189 -2.43 18.38 -16.23
CA CYS A 189 -2.19 17.35 -15.24
C CYS A 189 -3.49 16.91 -14.54
N ARG A 190 -3.40 15.87 -13.73
CA ARG A 190 -4.45 15.55 -12.75
C ARG A 190 -4.66 16.75 -11.84
N ARG A 191 -5.92 16.95 -11.41
CA ARG A 191 -6.27 18.08 -10.57
C ARG A 191 -7.35 17.75 -9.57
N GLU A 192 -7.36 18.49 -8.48
CA GLU A 192 -8.40 18.42 -7.46
C GLU A 192 -9.52 19.39 -7.81
N VAL A 193 -10.76 18.90 -7.83
CA VAL A 193 -11.94 19.71 -8.05
C VAL A 193 -12.94 19.55 -6.93
N CYS A 194 -13.72 20.57 -6.70
CA CYS A 194 -14.80 20.57 -5.72
C CYS A 194 -16.12 20.94 -6.36
N TYR A 195 -17.16 20.19 -6.00
CA TYR A 195 -18.55 20.56 -6.24
C TYR A 195 -19.20 20.91 -4.91
N ARG A 196 -19.98 21.99 -4.85
CA ARG A 196 -20.73 22.36 -3.65
C ARG A 196 -22.20 22.64 -3.95
N ALA A 197 -23.05 22.33 -2.98
CA ALA A 197 -24.47 22.66 -3.01
C ALA A 197 -25.00 22.81 -1.58
N ASN A 198 -26.16 23.47 -1.41
CA ASN A 198 -26.87 23.56 -0.13
C ASN A 198 -27.99 22.52 -0.02
N SER A 199 -28.16 21.67 -1.04
CA SER A 199 -29.18 20.64 -1.16
C SER A 199 -28.62 19.44 -1.96
N LEU A 200 -29.19 18.25 -1.74
CA LEU A 200 -28.85 17.05 -2.54
C LEU A 200 -29.41 17.14 -3.97
N GLU A 201 -30.40 17.95 -4.21
CA GLU A 201 -30.97 18.21 -5.53
C GLU A 201 -30.17 19.24 -6.34
N GLY A 202 -29.17 19.87 -5.71
CA GLY A 202 -28.36 20.93 -6.32
C GLY A 202 -29.09 22.29 -6.35
N PRO A 203 -28.73 23.21 -7.24
CA PRO A 203 -27.65 23.04 -8.25
C PRO A 203 -26.27 22.93 -7.63
N PHE A 204 -25.41 22.15 -8.27
CA PHE A 204 -24.00 22.01 -7.86
C PHE A 204 -23.14 23.05 -8.58
N GLU A 205 -22.45 23.88 -7.82
CA GLU A 205 -21.41 24.77 -8.33
C GLU A 205 -20.07 24.00 -8.36
N ARG A 206 -19.21 24.28 -9.35
CA ARG A 206 -17.92 23.60 -9.52
C ARG A 206 -16.74 24.58 -9.51
N LYS A 207 -15.64 24.20 -8.83
CA LYS A 207 -14.37 24.92 -8.82
C LYS A 207 -13.18 23.97 -8.89
N VAL A 208 -12.14 24.31 -9.65
CA VAL A 208 -10.81 23.66 -9.57
C VAL A 208 -10.11 24.20 -8.34
N LEU A 209 -9.64 23.33 -7.47
CA LEU A 209 -8.97 23.71 -6.22
C LEU A 209 -7.46 23.64 -6.30
N MET A 210 -6.92 22.68 -7.06
CA MET A 210 -5.50 22.43 -7.22
C MET A 210 -5.24 21.93 -8.65
N GLU A 211 -4.31 22.53 -9.36
CA GLU A 211 -3.82 22.06 -10.65
C GLU A 211 -2.31 22.32 -10.71
N ASP A 212 -1.53 21.44 -10.09
CA ASP A 212 -0.09 21.54 -10.00
C ASP A 212 0.53 20.14 -9.98
N ASP A 213 1.54 19.92 -10.80
CA ASP A 213 2.25 18.65 -10.89
C ASP A 213 3.62 18.66 -10.21
N GLY A 214 3.99 19.78 -9.57
CA GLY A 214 5.27 19.91 -8.87
C GLY A 214 6.48 19.59 -9.74
N GLY A 215 6.39 19.85 -11.07
CA GLY A 215 7.42 19.53 -12.04
C GLY A 215 7.45 18.06 -12.52
N LEU A 216 6.39 17.28 -12.22
CA LEU A 216 6.21 15.91 -12.72
C LEU A 216 5.09 15.89 -13.78
N PRO A 217 5.39 16.05 -15.07
CA PRO A 217 4.40 16.27 -16.12
C PRO A 217 3.25 15.26 -16.11
N GLY A 218 2.02 15.81 -16.04
CA GLY A 218 0.77 15.04 -16.01
C GLY A 218 0.41 14.41 -14.67
N ARG A 219 1.32 14.40 -13.68
CA ARG A 219 1.14 13.76 -12.37
C ARG A 219 0.75 14.79 -11.31
N GLY A 220 -0.33 15.53 -11.54
CA GLY A 220 -0.78 16.55 -10.60
C GLY A 220 -1.21 15.95 -9.25
N VAL A 221 -1.13 16.79 -8.22
CA VAL A 221 -1.53 16.44 -6.85
C VAL A 221 -3.04 16.54 -6.72
N ALA A 222 -3.69 15.42 -6.40
CA ALA A 222 -5.14 15.33 -6.28
C ALA A 222 -5.56 14.09 -5.51
N GLN A 223 -6.85 13.98 -5.23
CA GLN A 223 -7.50 12.93 -4.43
C GLN A 223 -6.95 12.84 -3.00
N GLY A 224 -7.80 13.23 -2.10
CA GLY A 224 -7.54 13.19 -0.67
C GLY A 224 -8.60 13.99 0.07
N THR A 225 -8.27 14.49 1.25
CA THR A 225 -9.26 15.07 2.15
C THR A 225 -8.82 16.40 2.76
N LEU A 226 -9.80 17.11 3.30
CA LEU A 226 -9.60 18.28 4.14
C LEU A 226 -9.82 17.91 5.61
N VAL A 227 -9.00 18.43 6.49
CA VAL A 227 -9.13 18.25 7.94
C VAL A 227 -8.96 19.58 8.67
N GLU A 228 -9.82 19.83 9.65
CA GLU A 228 -9.74 20.98 10.53
C GLU A 228 -8.92 20.63 11.78
N SER A 229 -7.97 21.48 12.15
CA SER A 229 -7.20 21.34 13.40
C SER A 229 -8.02 21.72 14.63
N ALA A 230 -7.53 21.39 15.83
CA ALA A 230 -8.17 21.81 17.07
C ALA A 230 -8.16 23.34 17.25
N ALA A 231 -7.27 24.05 16.55
CA ALA A 231 -7.18 25.52 16.54
C ALA A 231 -8.10 26.17 15.48
N GLY A 232 -8.84 25.37 14.67
CA GLY A 232 -9.71 25.87 13.61
C GLY A 232 -9.00 26.14 12.29
N GLU A 233 -7.71 25.80 12.17
CA GLU A 233 -6.97 25.88 10.91
C GLU A 233 -7.28 24.66 10.05
N TRP A 234 -7.28 24.85 8.74
CA TRP A 234 -7.57 23.76 7.80
C TRP A 234 -6.34 23.32 7.04
N TYR A 235 -6.26 22.00 6.82
CA TYR A 235 -5.20 21.36 6.05
C TYR A 235 -5.81 20.43 5.01
N ALA A 236 -5.10 20.25 3.88
CA ALA A 236 -5.40 19.27 2.85
C ALA A 236 -4.29 18.22 2.80
N VAL A 237 -4.67 16.97 2.66
CA VAL A 237 -3.75 15.87 2.33
C VAL A 237 -4.24 15.25 1.04
N LEU A 238 -3.47 15.43 -0.03
CA LEU A 238 -3.72 14.89 -1.36
C LEU A 238 -2.53 14.05 -1.79
N PHE A 239 -2.66 13.11 -2.72
CA PHE A 239 -1.53 12.33 -3.19
C PHE A 239 -1.03 12.76 -4.58
N GLN A 240 0.20 12.33 -4.90
CA GLN A 240 0.79 12.40 -6.23
C GLN A 240 1.35 11.03 -6.63
N ASP A 241 1.20 10.64 -7.90
CA ASP A 241 1.90 9.49 -8.48
C ASP A 241 3.38 9.83 -8.67
N ARG A 242 4.27 9.18 -7.90
CA ARG A 242 5.71 9.46 -7.83
C ARG A 242 6.56 8.36 -8.48
N GLY A 243 6.14 7.81 -9.61
CA GLY A 243 6.88 6.73 -10.26
C GLY A 243 6.86 5.43 -9.45
N ALA A 244 7.96 4.73 -9.42
CA ALA A 244 8.05 3.42 -8.77
C ALA A 244 7.87 3.45 -7.25
N SER A 245 8.01 4.61 -6.59
CA SER A 245 7.67 4.76 -5.17
C SER A 245 6.17 4.75 -4.89
N GLY A 246 5.34 4.87 -5.95
CA GLY A 246 3.87 4.83 -5.86
C GLY A 246 3.25 6.19 -5.55
N ARG A 247 2.11 6.17 -4.85
CA ARG A 247 1.37 7.37 -4.46
C ARG A 247 1.89 7.92 -3.14
N ILE A 248 2.36 9.16 -3.17
CA ILE A 248 2.92 9.88 -2.01
C ILE A 248 1.98 11.00 -1.59
N PRO A 249 1.52 11.05 -0.32
CA PRO A 249 0.72 12.15 0.20
C PRO A 249 1.51 13.46 0.30
N TYR A 250 0.84 14.56 -0.01
CA TYR A 250 1.29 15.92 0.21
C TYR A 250 0.38 16.61 1.21
N LEU A 251 0.97 17.19 2.23
CA LEU A 251 0.30 18.03 3.21
C LEU A 251 0.44 19.49 2.79
N MET A 252 -0.65 20.25 2.85
CA MET A 252 -0.67 21.68 2.60
C MET A 252 -1.72 22.37 3.46
N GLN A 253 -1.51 23.65 3.73
CA GLN A 253 -2.52 24.47 4.38
C GLN A 253 -3.71 24.68 3.44
N ALA A 254 -4.91 24.71 4.01
CA ALA A 254 -6.12 25.10 3.32
C ALA A 254 -6.76 26.29 4.06
N ARG A 255 -7.42 27.18 3.34
CA ARG A 255 -8.20 28.28 3.90
C ARG A 255 -9.55 28.40 3.18
N TRP A 256 -10.48 29.10 3.77
CA TRP A 256 -11.80 29.29 3.19
C TRP A 256 -11.97 30.72 2.72
N GLU A 257 -12.31 30.91 1.44
CA GLU A 257 -12.57 32.19 0.81
C GLU A 257 -13.87 32.11 0.00
N ASP A 258 -14.82 33.02 0.24
CA ASP A 258 -16.14 33.06 -0.43
C ASP A 258 -16.89 31.71 -0.39
N GLY A 259 -16.72 30.97 0.71
CA GLY A 259 -17.31 29.64 0.90
C GLY A 259 -16.68 28.54 0.04
N TRP A 260 -15.46 28.70 -0.43
CA TRP A 260 -14.68 27.69 -1.13
C TRP A 260 -13.38 27.38 -0.40
N PRO A 261 -12.93 26.12 -0.40
CA PRO A 261 -11.58 25.82 0.05
C PRO A 261 -10.56 26.32 -0.98
N VAL A 262 -9.49 26.93 -0.51
CA VAL A 262 -8.30 27.33 -1.28
C VAL A 262 -7.13 26.55 -0.75
N LEU A 263 -6.53 25.70 -1.60
CA LEU A 263 -5.48 24.78 -1.23
C LEU A 263 -4.09 25.36 -1.52
N GLY A 264 -3.16 25.10 -0.59
CA GLY A 264 -1.77 25.53 -0.71
C GLY A 264 -1.64 27.03 -1.03
N GLU A 265 -0.73 27.36 -1.93
CA GLU A 265 -0.51 28.75 -2.41
C GLU A 265 -1.41 29.05 -3.61
N ASN A 266 -2.70 29.35 -3.32
CA ASN A 266 -3.71 29.64 -4.35
C ASN A 266 -3.89 28.54 -5.41
N GLY A 267 -3.97 27.29 -4.99
CA GLY A 267 -4.12 26.13 -5.86
C GLY A 267 -2.82 25.60 -6.44
N ARG A 268 -1.70 25.95 -5.81
CA ARG A 268 -0.37 25.44 -6.11
C ARG A 268 0.28 24.80 -4.89
N LEU A 269 1.21 23.88 -5.14
CA LEU A 269 2.01 23.28 -4.09
C LEU A 269 2.88 24.34 -3.41
N PRO A 270 2.86 24.43 -2.06
CA PRO A 270 3.76 25.32 -1.36
C PRO A 270 5.19 24.78 -1.42
N GLU A 271 6.18 25.65 -1.58
CA GLU A 271 7.60 25.28 -1.48
C GLU A 271 7.98 24.87 -0.05
N HIS A 272 7.36 25.52 0.93
CA HIS A 272 7.57 25.26 2.35
C HIS A 272 6.25 25.30 3.09
N LEU A 273 6.10 24.40 4.08
CA LEU A 273 4.96 24.39 4.99
C LEU A 273 5.48 24.52 6.41
N ALA A 274 5.14 25.63 7.08
CA ALA A 274 5.33 25.77 8.52
C ALA A 274 4.10 25.18 9.24
N LEU A 275 4.33 24.22 10.11
CA LEU A 275 3.28 23.63 10.94
C LEU A 275 3.37 24.21 12.36
N PRO A 276 2.25 24.71 12.94
CA PRO A 276 2.23 25.27 14.27
C PRO A 276 2.18 24.21 15.39
N PHE A 277 2.55 22.99 15.07
CA PHE A 277 2.48 21.85 16.00
C PHE A 277 3.86 21.54 16.59
N GLU A 278 3.87 21.07 17.84
CA GLU A 278 5.06 20.43 18.40
C GLU A 278 5.31 19.09 17.67
N PRO A 279 6.57 18.75 17.35
CA PRO A 279 6.90 17.50 16.67
C PRO A 279 6.40 16.28 17.45
N TYR A 280 5.61 15.45 16.82
CA TYR A 280 5.10 14.22 17.40
C TYR A 280 6.15 13.08 17.30
N PRO A 281 6.53 12.44 18.42
CA PRO A 281 7.53 11.38 18.43
C PRO A 281 6.97 10.04 17.94
N ALA A 282 6.44 10.02 16.70
CA ALA A 282 5.84 8.85 16.10
C ALA A 282 6.88 7.76 15.77
N GLN A 283 6.46 6.49 15.85
CA GLN A 283 7.26 5.39 15.32
C GLN A 283 7.21 5.44 13.78
N PRO A 284 8.35 5.40 13.09
CA PRO A 284 8.36 5.49 11.63
C PRO A 284 7.51 4.39 10.96
N VAL A 285 6.85 4.72 9.85
CA VAL A 285 6.04 3.77 9.04
C VAL A 285 6.86 2.73 8.27
N VAL A 286 8.18 2.84 8.31
CA VAL A 286 9.19 1.84 7.90
C VAL A 286 10.25 1.77 8.98
N SER A 287 10.76 0.57 9.28
CA SER A 287 11.70 0.40 10.39
C SER A 287 12.62 -0.79 10.17
N SER A 288 13.84 -0.66 10.66
CA SER A 288 14.74 -1.81 10.85
C SER A 288 14.16 -2.77 11.89
N ASP A 289 14.47 -4.06 11.76
CA ASP A 289 14.01 -5.11 12.65
C ASP A 289 15.11 -6.13 12.88
N SER A 290 15.49 -6.34 14.14
CA SER A 290 16.50 -7.35 14.50
C SER A 290 15.98 -8.78 14.37
N PHE A 291 14.64 -8.95 14.34
CA PHE A 291 13.93 -10.23 14.45
C PHE A 291 14.13 -10.95 15.79
N CYS A 292 14.57 -10.22 16.82
CA CYS A 292 14.64 -10.71 18.19
C CYS A 292 13.29 -10.50 18.90
N HIS A 293 12.31 -11.33 18.57
CA HIS A 293 10.98 -11.28 19.16
C HIS A 293 10.71 -12.52 20.00
N ASP A 294 10.09 -12.34 21.17
CA ASP A 294 9.75 -13.43 22.09
C ASP A 294 8.46 -14.17 21.69
N GLU A 295 7.67 -13.56 20.80
CA GLU A 295 6.40 -14.08 20.29
C GLU A 295 6.37 -14.05 18.76
N ASN A 296 5.54 -14.90 18.16
CA ASN A 296 5.25 -14.86 16.72
C ASN A 296 4.35 -13.68 16.37
N ARG A 297 4.84 -12.47 16.60
CA ARG A 297 4.15 -11.22 16.35
C ARG A 297 5.04 -10.25 15.57
N LEU A 298 4.59 -9.86 14.40
CA LEU A 298 5.29 -8.89 13.55
C LEU A 298 5.14 -7.46 14.11
N MET A 299 6.18 -6.64 13.89
CA MET A 299 6.03 -5.18 14.00
C MET A 299 4.99 -4.70 12.98
N LYS A 300 4.21 -3.67 13.34
CA LYS A 300 3.13 -3.15 12.47
C LYS A 300 3.59 -2.60 11.11
N VAL A 301 4.86 -2.37 10.92
CA VAL A 301 5.44 -1.94 9.63
C VAL A 301 5.49 -3.06 8.58
N TRP A 302 5.40 -4.32 9.01
CA TRP A 302 5.43 -5.48 8.15
C TRP A 302 4.05 -5.85 7.61
N GLN A 303 3.99 -6.20 6.33
CA GLN A 303 2.81 -6.73 5.67
C GLN A 303 3.21 -7.90 4.77
N TRP A 304 2.42 -8.94 4.79
CA TRP A 304 2.57 -10.07 3.87
C TRP A 304 2.09 -9.71 2.46
N ASN A 305 2.78 -10.23 1.46
CA ASN A 305 2.26 -10.28 0.11
C ASN A 305 1.15 -11.35 0.06
N HIS A 306 -0.11 -10.93 0.03
CA HIS A 306 -1.30 -11.77 0.19
C HIS A 306 -1.42 -12.40 1.59
N ASN A 307 -2.30 -13.40 1.75
CA ASN A 307 -2.50 -14.08 3.05
C ASN A 307 -1.33 -14.98 3.38
N PRO A 308 -0.70 -14.83 4.56
CA PRO A 308 0.33 -15.75 5.00
C PRO A 308 -0.24 -17.14 5.31
N ASP A 309 0.64 -18.14 5.31
CA ASP A 309 0.44 -19.39 5.98
C ASP A 309 1.15 -19.31 7.34
N ASP A 310 0.37 -19.16 8.42
CA ASP A 310 0.93 -18.90 9.74
C ASP A 310 1.71 -20.11 10.31
N ALA A 311 1.54 -21.29 9.74
CA ALA A 311 2.33 -22.47 10.11
C ALA A 311 3.73 -22.47 9.48
N CYS A 312 4.00 -21.59 8.52
CA CYS A 312 5.25 -21.59 7.73
C CYS A 312 6.19 -20.42 8.06
N TRP A 313 5.98 -19.72 9.18
CA TRP A 313 6.92 -18.71 9.67
C TRP A 313 6.98 -18.68 11.20
N SER A 314 8.13 -18.26 11.77
CA SER A 314 8.29 -18.20 13.23
C SER A 314 9.46 -17.32 13.63
N PHE A 315 9.32 -16.62 14.77
CA PHE A 315 10.43 -16.03 15.53
C PHE A 315 10.93 -16.92 16.64
N THR A 316 10.11 -17.88 17.10
CA THR A 316 10.39 -18.68 18.29
C THR A 316 11.09 -20.01 17.97
N SER A 317 10.95 -20.53 16.74
CA SER A 317 11.62 -21.78 16.33
C SER A 317 13.15 -21.65 16.23
N HIS A 318 13.66 -20.44 16.02
CA HIS A 318 15.08 -20.08 15.99
C HIS A 318 15.23 -18.70 16.62
N PRO A 319 15.39 -18.57 17.95
CA PRO A 319 15.41 -17.28 18.65
C PRO A 319 16.41 -16.28 18.05
N GLY A 320 15.97 -15.04 17.84
CA GLY A 320 16.77 -13.99 17.20
C GLY A 320 16.76 -14.03 15.67
N TRP A 321 15.91 -14.87 15.06
CA TRP A 321 15.74 -14.99 13.62
C TRP A 321 14.28 -15.07 13.20
N LEU A 322 13.96 -14.50 12.06
CA LEU A 322 12.75 -14.83 11.32
C LEU A 322 12.99 -16.10 10.53
N SER A 323 12.33 -17.18 10.87
CA SER A 323 12.35 -18.45 10.13
C SER A 323 11.19 -18.51 9.14
N LEU A 324 11.47 -18.83 7.88
CA LEU A 324 10.48 -19.10 6.84
C LEU A 324 10.64 -20.53 6.33
N GLU A 325 9.54 -21.30 6.28
CA GLU A 325 9.53 -22.60 5.60
C GLU A 325 9.16 -22.42 4.13
N ALA A 326 9.86 -23.12 3.25
CA ALA A 326 9.63 -23.09 1.82
C ALA A 326 8.25 -23.68 1.46
N LYS A 327 7.47 -22.91 0.70
CA LYS A 327 6.28 -23.41 -0.01
C LYS A 327 6.57 -23.47 -1.49
N ASP A 328 5.89 -24.35 -2.18
CA ASP A 328 6.01 -24.49 -3.62
C ASP A 328 5.49 -23.25 -4.35
N ALA A 329 6.30 -22.69 -5.24
CA ALA A 329 5.92 -21.57 -6.09
C ALA A 329 6.55 -21.69 -7.49
N SER A 330 5.92 -21.11 -8.49
CA SER A 330 6.49 -21.02 -9.85
C SER A 330 7.44 -19.81 -10.01
N GLY A 331 7.55 -18.97 -8.99
CA GLY A 331 8.39 -17.78 -8.95
C GLY A 331 7.93 -16.81 -7.86
N LEU A 332 8.59 -15.65 -7.76
CA LEU A 332 8.37 -14.69 -6.68
C LEU A 332 6.90 -14.26 -6.53
N LEU A 333 6.21 -13.98 -7.65
CA LEU A 333 4.82 -13.48 -7.60
C LEU A 333 3.82 -14.52 -7.07
N THR A 334 4.19 -15.80 -7.02
CA THR A 334 3.39 -16.86 -6.42
C THR A 334 3.96 -17.39 -5.10
N ALA A 335 5.05 -16.77 -4.63
CA ALA A 335 5.72 -17.13 -3.38
C ALA A 335 4.91 -16.62 -2.18
N ARG A 336 4.16 -17.52 -1.56
CA ARG A 336 3.43 -17.26 -0.30
C ARG A 336 4.43 -17.02 0.84
N ASN A 337 4.05 -16.22 1.82
CA ASN A 337 4.92 -15.80 2.94
C ASN A 337 6.10 -14.90 2.51
N THR A 338 5.93 -14.11 1.45
CA THR A 338 6.82 -12.98 1.18
C THR A 338 6.45 -11.84 2.12
N LEU A 339 7.35 -11.53 3.07
CA LEU A 339 7.15 -10.48 4.08
C LEU A 339 7.71 -9.15 3.58
N THR A 340 6.92 -8.08 3.63
CA THR A 340 7.28 -6.82 2.97
C THR A 340 7.16 -5.59 3.86
N GLN A 341 7.98 -4.57 3.55
CA GLN A 341 7.78 -3.19 4.00
C GLN A 341 7.74 -2.22 2.81
N ARG A 342 7.27 -1.00 3.05
CA ARG A 342 7.37 0.11 2.11
C ARG A 342 8.83 0.53 1.93
N THR A 343 9.14 1.11 0.79
CA THR A 343 10.41 1.81 0.54
C THR A 343 10.28 3.30 0.89
N MET A 344 11.37 4.05 0.88
CA MET A 344 11.42 5.47 1.20
C MET A 344 12.02 6.28 0.05
N GLU A 345 11.43 7.44 -0.24
CA GLU A 345 12.06 8.47 -1.06
C GLU A 345 13.06 9.31 -0.23
N PRO A 346 14.06 9.93 -0.85
CA PRO A 346 14.43 9.84 -2.28
C PRO A 346 15.19 8.57 -2.64
N GLY A 347 15.43 7.69 -1.70
CA GLY A 347 16.07 6.39 -1.85
C GLY A 347 16.32 5.72 -0.52
N CYS A 348 16.39 4.39 -0.53
CA CYS A 348 16.71 3.65 0.68
C CYS A 348 17.58 2.43 0.40
N ARG A 349 18.36 2.07 1.41
CA ARG A 349 19.19 0.87 1.48
C ARG A 349 18.58 -0.13 2.43
N CYS A 350 18.36 -1.34 1.94
CA CYS A 350 17.81 -2.43 2.71
C CYS A 350 18.82 -3.58 2.77
N GLU A 351 19.15 -4.07 3.97
CA GLU A 351 20.12 -5.13 4.19
C GLU A 351 19.52 -6.19 5.12
N VAL A 352 19.93 -7.47 4.95
CA VAL A 352 19.56 -8.56 5.84
C VAL A 352 20.67 -9.61 5.89
N ILE A 353 20.79 -10.32 7.01
CA ILE A 353 21.62 -11.52 7.13
C ILE A 353 20.72 -12.73 6.90
N LEU A 354 21.13 -13.61 5.97
CA LEU A 354 20.45 -14.85 5.62
C LEU A 354 21.31 -16.05 6.00
N SER A 355 20.74 -16.98 6.76
CA SER A 355 21.28 -18.32 6.99
C SER A 355 20.57 -19.34 6.10
N VAL A 356 21.35 -20.13 5.37
CA VAL A 356 20.89 -21.11 4.38
C VAL A 356 21.16 -22.57 4.78
N SER A 357 21.64 -22.79 6.00
CA SER A 357 22.08 -24.11 6.49
C SER A 357 20.98 -25.19 6.48
N GLU A 358 19.71 -24.77 6.61
CA GLU A 358 18.55 -25.67 6.62
C GLU A 358 17.74 -25.64 5.31
N MET A 359 18.19 -24.90 4.29
CA MET A 359 17.59 -24.91 2.96
C MET A 359 17.84 -26.26 2.26
N ARG A 360 16.95 -26.60 1.35
CA ARG A 360 16.95 -27.88 0.62
C ARG A 360 17.04 -27.65 -0.89
N GLU A 361 17.30 -28.72 -1.61
CA GLU A 361 17.34 -28.72 -3.08
C GLU A 361 16.09 -28.03 -3.66
N GLY A 362 16.29 -27.11 -4.59
CA GLY A 362 15.25 -26.32 -5.24
C GLY A 362 14.76 -25.09 -4.44
N ASP A 363 15.20 -24.92 -3.18
CA ASP A 363 14.81 -23.75 -2.38
C ASP A 363 15.54 -22.49 -2.86
N TYR A 364 14.81 -21.37 -2.82
CA TYR A 364 15.34 -20.03 -3.12
C TYR A 364 14.85 -19.03 -2.06
N ALA A 365 15.78 -18.37 -1.38
CA ALA A 365 15.48 -17.44 -0.30
C ALA A 365 16.32 -16.16 -0.40
N GLY A 366 15.76 -15.02 -0.02
CA GLY A 366 16.49 -13.75 -0.07
C GLY A 366 15.64 -12.49 0.08
N LEU A 367 16.11 -11.41 -0.58
CA LEU A 367 15.45 -10.10 -0.68
C LEU A 367 14.89 -9.85 -2.07
N CYS A 368 13.80 -9.08 -2.15
CA CYS A 368 13.23 -8.66 -3.42
C CYS A 368 12.77 -7.20 -3.44
N ALA A 369 12.88 -6.58 -4.61
CA ALA A 369 12.15 -5.39 -4.99
C ALA A 369 10.84 -5.85 -5.65
N LEU A 370 9.74 -5.81 -4.88
CA LEU A 370 8.48 -6.46 -5.24
C LEU A 370 7.49 -5.50 -5.87
N GLN A 371 7.11 -5.80 -7.10
CA GLN A 371 5.94 -5.30 -7.83
C GLN A 371 5.70 -6.26 -9.02
N GLY A 372 4.76 -5.99 -9.91
CA GLY A 372 4.50 -6.79 -11.11
C GLY A 372 5.75 -7.05 -11.98
N ARG A 373 6.62 -6.03 -12.12
CA ARG A 373 7.99 -6.15 -12.64
C ARG A 373 8.95 -6.14 -11.47
N TYR A 374 9.41 -7.29 -11.05
CA TYR A 374 10.21 -7.48 -9.84
C TYR A 374 11.69 -7.75 -10.12
N GLY A 375 12.49 -7.56 -9.09
CA GLY A 375 13.84 -8.10 -8.99
C GLY A 375 14.05 -8.76 -7.64
N GLN A 376 14.87 -9.81 -7.59
CA GLN A 376 15.17 -10.53 -6.35
C GLN A 376 16.63 -10.97 -6.34
N ILE A 377 17.22 -11.02 -5.15
CA ILE A 377 18.56 -11.56 -4.87
C ILE A 377 18.48 -12.49 -3.68
N GLY A 378 19.16 -13.61 -3.76
CA GLY A 378 19.18 -14.57 -2.65
C GLY A 378 20.06 -15.77 -2.94
N VAL A 379 19.88 -16.80 -2.14
CA VAL A 379 20.60 -18.07 -2.32
C VAL A 379 19.64 -19.13 -2.85
N LYS A 380 20.05 -19.79 -3.93
CA LYS A 380 19.40 -20.97 -4.49
C LYS A 380 20.24 -22.21 -4.25
N ILE A 381 19.58 -23.29 -3.84
CA ILE A 381 20.18 -24.63 -3.75
C ILE A 381 19.89 -25.38 -5.05
N CYS A 382 20.96 -25.86 -5.69
CA CYS A 382 20.88 -26.51 -6.98
C CYS A 382 21.97 -27.58 -7.11
N ASP A 383 21.58 -28.84 -7.33
CA ASP A 383 22.47 -30.01 -7.41
C ASP A 383 23.41 -30.15 -6.19
N GLY A 384 22.86 -29.86 -5.00
CA GLY A 384 23.58 -29.89 -3.74
C GLY A 384 24.59 -28.76 -3.55
N LYS A 385 24.61 -27.78 -4.45
CA LYS A 385 25.46 -26.57 -4.39
C LYS A 385 24.61 -25.33 -4.09
N ARG A 386 25.27 -24.32 -3.53
CA ARG A 386 24.68 -22.99 -3.27
C ARG A 386 25.11 -22.01 -4.32
N TYR A 387 24.17 -21.17 -4.74
CA TYR A 387 24.46 -20.07 -5.65
C TYR A 387 23.79 -18.79 -5.13
N VAL A 388 24.53 -17.68 -5.10
CA VAL A 388 23.91 -16.37 -5.04
C VAL A 388 23.29 -16.11 -6.40
N LEU A 389 21.99 -15.96 -6.43
CA LEU A 389 21.22 -15.77 -7.66
C LEU A 389 20.51 -14.42 -7.61
N ALA A 390 20.69 -13.60 -8.65
CA ALA A 390 19.83 -12.45 -8.93
C ALA A 390 18.92 -12.75 -10.11
N VAL A 391 17.63 -12.47 -9.97
CA VAL A 391 16.62 -12.65 -11.03
C VAL A 391 15.86 -11.34 -11.19
N GLN A 392 15.72 -10.89 -12.43
CA GLN A 392 14.99 -9.67 -12.77
C GLN A 392 13.99 -9.94 -13.89
N LYS A 393 12.77 -9.45 -13.72
CA LYS A 393 11.74 -9.50 -14.76
C LYS A 393 11.92 -8.32 -15.70
N THR A 394 12.08 -8.60 -16.98
CA THR A 394 12.26 -7.60 -18.04
C THR A 394 10.94 -6.95 -18.46
N ARG A 395 10.99 -5.91 -19.31
CA ARG A 395 9.77 -5.21 -19.82
C ARG A 395 8.86 -6.10 -20.65
N ASP A 396 9.43 -7.01 -21.40
CA ASP A 396 8.72 -8.00 -22.24
C ASP A 396 8.25 -9.23 -21.47
N GLY A 397 8.51 -9.27 -20.16
CA GLY A 397 8.07 -10.35 -19.26
C GLY A 397 9.05 -11.51 -19.11
N GLY A 398 10.18 -11.49 -19.84
CA GLY A 398 11.25 -12.48 -19.68
C GLY A 398 11.98 -12.35 -18.34
N LEU A 399 12.89 -13.29 -18.05
CA LEU A 399 13.72 -13.26 -16.85
C LEU A 399 15.19 -13.20 -17.23
N VAL A 400 15.91 -12.23 -16.64
CA VAL A 400 17.38 -12.19 -16.66
C VAL A 400 17.89 -12.74 -15.34
N LYS A 401 18.84 -13.67 -15.40
CA LYS A 401 19.39 -14.38 -14.23
C LYS A 401 20.92 -14.27 -14.22
N THR A 402 21.47 -13.94 -13.06
CA THR A 402 22.92 -13.90 -12.83
C THR A 402 23.25 -14.72 -11.59
N ALA A 403 24.14 -15.70 -11.71
CA ALA A 403 24.47 -16.62 -10.63
C ALA A 403 25.96 -16.59 -10.30
N GLU A 404 26.30 -16.69 -9.00
CA GLU A 404 27.65 -16.76 -8.44
C GLU A 404 27.72 -17.94 -7.45
N PRO A 405 28.77 -18.78 -7.47
CA PRO A 405 28.93 -19.85 -6.48
C PRO A 405 29.04 -19.29 -5.05
N LEU A 406 28.49 -20.03 -4.07
CA LEU A 406 28.56 -19.70 -2.65
C LEU A 406 28.94 -20.95 -1.84
N GLU A 407 29.95 -20.84 -1.00
CA GLU A 407 30.37 -21.94 -0.11
C GLU A 407 29.84 -21.78 1.31
N GLU A 408 29.61 -20.53 1.76
CA GLU A 408 29.19 -20.19 3.12
C GLU A 408 27.74 -20.53 3.41
N ASP A 409 27.45 -20.82 4.69
CA ASP A 409 26.11 -21.04 5.22
C ASP A 409 25.37 -19.74 5.58
N THR A 410 26.07 -18.61 5.58
CA THR A 410 25.53 -17.32 5.96
C THR A 410 26.04 -16.24 5.03
N ILE A 411 25.12 -15.41 4.55
CA ILE A 411 25.39 -14.33 3.60
C ILE A 411 24.67 -13.05 4.03
N GLN A 412 25.20 -11.91 3.65
CA GLN A 412 24.52 -10.63 3.75
C GLN A 412 24.01 -10.21 2.37
N LEU A 413 22.75 -9.85 2.30
CA LEU A 413 22.08 -9.38 1.09
C LEU A 413 21.71 -7.91 1.25
N ARG A 414 21.73 -7.17 0.13
CA ARG A 414 21.39 -5.75 0.10
C ARG A 414 20.67 -5.41 -1.20
N ILE A 415 19.65 -4.53 -1.08
CA ILE A 415 19.03 -3.85 -2.21
C ILE A 415 19.07 -2.35 -1.92
N ASP A 416 19.57 -1.58 -2.88
CA ASP A 416 19.53 -0.12 -2.89
C ASP A 416 18.41 0.30 -3.85
N PHE A 417 17.42 1.06 -3.33
CA PHE A 417 16.35 1.68 -4.11
C PHE A 417 16.69 3.16 -4.32
N ASP A 418 16.73 3.61 -5.55
CA ASP A 418 17.01 5.00 -5.89
C ASP A 418 15.87 5.59 -6.75
N TYR A 419 15.17 6.56 -6.19
CA TYR A 419 14.05 7.28 -6.81
C TYR A 419 14.44 8.71 -7.23
N ARG A 420 15.67 9.14 -6.95
CA ARG A 420 16.15 10.50 -7.27
C ARG A 420 16.01 10.77 -8.75
N ASN A 421 15.54 11.98 -9.09
CA ASN A 421 15.35 12.40 -10.47
C ASN A 421 14.51 11.42 -11.32
N GLN A 422 13.62 10.65 -10.68
CA GLN A 422 12.77 9.64 -11.34
C GLN A 422 13.56 8.56 -12.11
N ILE A 423 14.78 8.22 -11.66
CA ILE A 423 15.56 7.17 -12.29
C ILE A 423 14.99 5.78 -11.97
N ASP A 424 14.30 5.64 -10.82
CA ASP A 424 13.55 4.45 -10.42
C ASP A 424 14.36 3.15 -10.60
N LEU A 425 15.51 3.04 -9.91
CA LEU A 425 16.42 1.89 -10.01
C LEU A 425 16.49 1.11 -8.70
N ALA A 426 16.55 -0.23 -8.80
CA ALA A 426 16.91 -1.10 -7.69
C ALA A 426 18.18 -1.89 -8.03
N THR A 427 19.21 -1.82 -7.18
CA THR A 427 20.50 -2.47 -7.40
C THR A 427 20.74 -3.52 -6.31
N PHE A 428 21.25 -4.68 -6.70
CA PHE A 428 21.35 -5.88 -5.88
C PHE A 428 22.79 -6.19 -5.54
N TYR A 429 23.05 -6.47 -4.25
CA TYR A 429 24.40 -6.75 -3.75
C TYR A 429 24.39 -7.90 -2.75
N PHE A 430 25.51 -8.59 -2.67
CA PHE A 430 25.80 -9.50 -1.58
C PHE A 430 27.22 -9.30 -1.04
N ARG A 431 27.45 -9.83 0.16
CA ARG A 431 28.79 -10.10 0.68
C ARG A 431 28.75 -11.30 1.63
N THR A 432 29.87 -11.95 1.76
CA THR A 432 30.13 -12.95 2.82
C THR A 432 30.80 -12.26 4.02
N LYS A 433 31.13 -13.01 5.06
CA LYS A 433 31.71 -12.45 6.28
C LYS A 433 33.05 -11.74 6.03
N GLU A 434 33.82 -12.20 5.03
CA GLU A 434 35.18 -11.77 4.76
C GLU A 434 35.31 -10.92 3.48
N THR A 435 34.23 -10.59 2.82
CA THR A 435 34.25 -9.88 1.53
C THR A 435 33.61 -8.49 1.59
N GLU A 436 34.02 -7.65 0.66
CA GLU A 436 33.32 -6.38 0.36
C GLU A 436 32.00 -6.63 -0.37
N TRP A 437 31.13 -5.62 -0.41
CA TRP A 437 29.90 -5.69 -1.16
C TRP A 437 30.13 -5.86 -2.66
N LYS A 438 29.59 -6.91 -3.24
CA LYS A 438 29.64 -7.22 -4.67
C LYS A 438 28.24 -7.05 -5.28
N GLN A 439 28.14 -6.26 -6.35
CA GLN A 439 26.91 -6.16 -7.15
C GLN A 439 26.70 -7.45 -7.95
N VAL A 440 25.43 -7.86 -8.09
CA VAL A 440 25.01 -9.02 -8.88
C VAL A 440 23.99 -8.59 -9.93
N GLY A 441 24.34 -8.80 -11.19
CA GLY A 441 23.52 -8.38 -12.31
C GLY A 441 23.48 -6.87 -12.50
N GLU A 442 22.64 -6.45 -13.46
CA GLU A 442 22.35 -5.04 -13.72
C GLU A 442 21.35 -4.49 -12.72
N ALA A 443 21.16 -3.16 -12.67
CA ALA A 443 20.11 -2.56 -11.89
C ALA A 443 18.74 -2.85 -12.54
N LEU A 444 17.74 -3.14 -11.71
CA LEU A 444 16.34 -3.24 -12.15
C LEU A 444 15.80 -1.83 -12.42
N GLU A 445 15.37 -1.56 -13.65
CA GLU A 445 14.52 -0.41 -13.91
C GLU A 445 13.13 -0.68 -13.34
N MET A 446 12.78 -0.01 -12.26
CA MET A 446 11.47 -0.09 -11.66
C MET A 446 10.44 0.71 -12.48
N VAL A 447 9.17 0.35 -12.37
CA VAL A 447 8.09 0.96 -13.16
C VAL A 447 6.91 1.35 -12.28
N PHE A 448 6.20 2.38 -12.70
CA PHE A 448 4.88 2.69 -12.18
C PHE A 448 3.81 2.07 -13.06
N THR A 449 2.81 1.44 -12.44
CA THR A 449 1.61 0.95 -13.12
C THR A 449 0.36 1.34 -12.32
N LEU A 450 -0.72 1.69 -13.03
CA LEU A 450 -1.97 2.12 -12.38
C LEU A 450 -2.70 1.01 -11.62
N ASP A 451 -2.44 -0.24 -11.97
CA ASP A 451 -2.98 -1.41 -11.28
C ASP A 451 -2.19 -1.78 -10.01
N LEU A 452 -0.96 -1.25 -9.85
CA LEU A 452 -0.10 -1.47 -8.68
C LEU A 452 0.46 -0.15 -8.12
N PHE A 453 -0.40 0.86 -8.00
CA PHE A 453 -0.05 2.22 -7.56
C PHE A 453 0.47 2.32 -6.12
N VAL A 454 0.43 1.23 -5.37
CA VAL A 454 1.01 1.17 -4.00
C VAL A 454 2.54 1.25 -3.99
N GLY A 455 3.18 1.20 -5.17
CA GLY A 455 4.62 1.30 -5.34
C GLY A 455 5.39 0.01 -5.04
N TYR A 456 6.71 0.07 -5.25
CA TYR A 456 7.60 -1.05 -4.90
C TYR A 456 7.71 -1.24 -3.41
N ARG A 457 7.85 -2.51 -3.02
CA ARG A 457 8.16 -2.91 -1.65
C ARG A 457 9.49 -3.65 -1.58
N ILE A 458 10.22 -3.44 -0.48
CA ILE A 458 11.26 -4.38 -0.08
C ILE A 458 10.58 -5.61 0.52
N GLY A 459 11.00 -6.80 0.10
CA GLY A 459 10.46 -8.05 0.61
C GLY A 459 11.53 -9.06 1.00
N ILE A 460 11.20 -9.91 1.97
CA ILE A 460 11.94 -11.12 2.38
C ILE A 460 11.14 -12.30 1.89
N PHE A 461 11.76 -13.23 1.17
CA PHE A 461 11.07 -14.38 0.59
C PHE A 461 11.80 -15.68 0.84
N HIS A 462 11.06 -16.79 0.87
CA HIS A 462 11.55 -18.16 0.79
C HIS A 462 10.52 -19.04 0.10
N TYR A 463 10.89 -19.69 -0.99
CA TYR A 463 10.05 -20.64 -1.69
C TYR A 463 10.84 -21.79 -2.30
N HIS A 464 10.17 -22.92 -2.52
CA HIS A 464 10.64 -24.03 -3.33
C HIS A 464 10.17 -23.82 -4.76
N GLU A 465 11.11 -23.70 -5.69
CA GLU A 465 10.78 -23.47 -7.10
C GLU A 465 10.25 -24.76 -7.74
N LYS A 466 8.95 -24.75 -8.12
CA LYS A 466 8.42 -25.80 -8.97
C LYS A 466 9.06 -25.73 -10.33
N MET A 467 9.59 -26.86 -10.80
CA MET A 467 10.11 -26.94 -12.15
C MET A 467 9.01 -26.55 -13.14
N GLY A 468 9.18 -25.41 -13.80
CA GLY A 468 8.36 -24.94 -14.91
C GLY A 468 9.06 -25.25 -16.26
N GLU A 469 8.41 -24.90 -17.37
CA GLU A 469 8.99 -25.06 -18.71
C GLU A 469 10.18 -24.11 -18.98
N GLU A 470 10.42 -23.11 -18.11
CA GLU A 470 11.55 -22.19 -18.22
C GLU A 470 12.81 -22.75 -17.57
N LYS A 471 13.88 -22.88 -18.36
CA LYS A 471 15.19 -23.29 -17.85
C LYS A 471 15.73 -22.26 -16.84
N VAL A 472 15.96 -22.72 -15.64
CA VAL A 472 16.59 -21.93 -14.58
C VAL A 472 18.11 -21.96 -14.75
N VAL A 473 18.79 -20.82 -14.61
CA VAL A 473 20.25 -20.75 -14.49
C VAL A 473 20.61 -20.60 -13.00
N PRO A 474 21.46 -21.47 -12.42
CA PRO A 474 22.05 -22.66 -13.04
C PRO A 474 20.97 -23.69 -13.39
N GLU A 475 21.17 -24.45 -14.48
CA GLU A 475 20.31 -25.58 -14.84
C GLU A 475 20.44 -26.64 -13.74
N CYS A 476 19.42 -26.75 -12.89
CA CYS A 476 19.35 -27.78 -11.87
C CYS A 476 18.88 -29.09 -12.50
N THR A 477 19.52 -30.19 -12.15
CA THR A 477 19.01 -31.51 -12.52
C THR A 477 17.76 -31.85 -11.70
N ASP A 478 16.84 -32.64 -12.28
CA ASP A 478 15.56 -33.00 -11.69
C ASP A 478 15.71 -33.92 -10.45
N ARG A 479 16.39 -33.43 -9.41
CA ARG A 479 16.41 -34.14 -8.11
C ARG A 479 15.12 -33.84 -7.37
N LYS A 480 14.22 -34.82 -7.41
CA LYS A 480 12.95 -34.75 -6.68
C LYS A 480 13.22 -34.56 -5.18
N ARG A 481 12.57 -33.56 -4.60
CA ARG A 481 12.49 -33.40 -3.14
C ARG A 481 11.92 -34.67 -2.53
N GLU A 482 12.52 -35.17 -1.45
CA GLU A 482 11.92 -36.25 -0.68
C GLU A 482 10.56 -35.79 -0.12
N PRO A 483 9.47 -36.56 -0.29
CA PRO A 483 8.15 -36.20 0.23
C PRO A 483 8.21 -35.89 1.73
N GLY A 484 7.70 -34.72 2.13
CA GLY A 484 7.57 -34.31 3.54
C GLY A 484 8.71 -33.48 4.11
N GLN A 485 9.86 -33.32 3.43
CA GLN A 485 10.95 -32.46 3.90
C GLN A 485 10.80 -31.03 3.32
N LYS A 486 10.45 -30.06 4.17
CA LYS A 486 10.49 -28.63 3.83
C LYS A 486 11.82 -28.03 4.24
N GLY A 487 12.41 -27.20 3.36
CA GLY A 487 13.56 -26.40 3.71
C GLY A 487 13.16 -25.19 4.55
N ARG A 488 14.12 -24.68 5.31
CA ARG A 488 13.97 -23.49 6.14
C ARG A 488 15.09 -22.49 5.86
N ALA A 489 14.73 -21.23 5.66
CA ALA A 489 15.66 -20.11 5.61
C ALA A 489 15.45 -19.24 6.85
N ALA A 490 16.53 -18.72 7.43
CA ALA A 490 16.46 -17.87 8.59
C ALA A 490 17.09 -16.50 8.30
N PHE A 491 16.39 -15.44 8.71
CA PHE A 491 16.78 -14.06 8.47
C PHE A 491 16.96 -13.31 9.79
N ARG A 492 17.96 -12.42 9.87
CA ARG A 492 18.13 -11.54 11.02
C ARG A 492 18.70 -10.19 10.64
N ASN A 493 18.58 -9.24 11.56
CA ASN A 493 19.13 -7.88 11.42
C ASN A 493 18.73 -7.23 10.09
N PHE A 494 17.43 -7.20 9.79
CA PHE A 494 16.94 -6.40 8.69
C PHE A 494 17.16 -4.92 9.02
N THR A 495 17.82 -4.21 8.13
CA THR A 495 18.01 -2.76 8.24
C THR A 495 17.44 -2.05 7.03
N ILE A 496 16.78 -0.91 7.26
CA ILE A 496 16.34 0.03 6.24
C ILE A 496 16.75 1.43 6.65
N ARG A 497 17.42 2.15 5.75
CA ARG A 497 17.93 3.51 6.00
C ARG A 497 17.96 4.33 4.72
N PRO A 498 17.94 5.67 4.78
CA PRO A 498 18.14 6.52 3.61
C PRO A 498 19.43 6.18 2.85
N LEU A 499 19.39 6.34 1.52
CA LEU A 499 20.49 6.06 0.61
C LEU A 499 21.44 7.27 0.49
#